data_ba0f10ed7456b7ae9ca80a905843f163
#
_entry.id   ba0f10ed7456b7ae9ca80a905843f163
#
_cell.length_a   1.000
_cell.length_b   1.000
_cell.length_c   1.000
_cell.angle_alpha   90.00
_cell.angle_beta   90.00
_cell.angle_gamma   90.00
#
_symmetry.space_group_name_H-M   'P 1'
#
loop_
_entity.id
_entity.type
_entity.pdbx_description
1 polymer ?
#
loop_
_entity_poly.entity_id
_entity_poly.type
_entity_poly.pdbx_seq_one_letter_code
_entity_poly.pdbx_strand_id
1 'polypeptide(L)'
;KRLARLADATPSDLARARKAQETALAAVAPAAALCDLVTAARLAGEKVSVNLDKWEEIRDRLPGSKEHRAAQDRLDGLHAFHFPIAFPEGFLRERPGFDVIVGNPPWEKTQVEEHEFWARHKPGLRSASQLERERLYPILRRERPDLVKLLDSEVEGQEKLRAALMSGPYP
;
A
#
# COMPACT_ATOMS: atom_id res chain seq x y z
N LYS A 1 0.26 -20.03 -9.41
CA LYS A 1 0.90 -21.17 -10.11
C LYS A 1 0.90 -21.00 -11.64
N ARG A 2 -0.12 -20.37 -12.26
CA ARG A 2 -0.21 -20.21 -13.72
C ARG A 2 0.75 -19.12 -14.24
N LEU A 3 0.90 -18.00 -13.52
CA LEU A 3 1.81 -16.89 -13.86
C LEU A 3 3.28 -17.32 -13.84
N ALA A 4 3.68 -18.12 -12.83
CA ALA A 4 5.07 -18.60 -12.71
C ALA A 4 5.53 -19.54 -13.82
N ARG A 5 4.63 -19.97 -14.73
CA ARG A 5 4.95 -20.82 -15.87
C ARG A 5 5.08 -20.07 -17.20
N LEU A 6 4.83 -18.75 -17.19
CA LEU A 6 4.95 -17.92 -18.38
C LEU A 6 6.37 -17.38 -18.46
N ALA A 7 7.04 -17.59 -19.57
CA ALA A 7 8.32 -16.94 -19.88
C ALA A 7 8.08 -15.55 -20.43
N ASP A 8 8.78 -14.55 -19.90
CA ASP A 8 8.65 -13.13 -20.30
C ASP A 8 9.53 -12.81 -21.53
N ALA A 9 9.77 -13.83 -22.39
CA ALA A 9 10.74 -13.71 -23.47
C ALA A 9 10.20 -12.95 -24.71
N THR A 10 8.89 -12.89 -24.88
CA THR A 10 8.25 -12.26 -26.04
C THR A 10 7.11 -11.32 -25.65
N PRO A 11 6.73 -10.34 -26.50
CA PRO A 11 5.56 -9.48 -26.28
C PRO A 11 4.26 -10.27 -26.10
N SER A 12 4.12 -11.41 -26.77
CA SER A 12 2.95 -12.29 -26.59
C SER A 12 2.92 -12.98 -25.23
N ASP A 13 4.08 -13.31 -24.67
CA ASP A 13 4.19 -13.90 -23.34
C ASP A 13 3.84 -12.87 -22.26
N LEU A 14 4.28 -11.61 -22.44
CA LEU A 14 3.90 -10.50 -21.57
C LEU A 14 2.38 -10.25 -21.61
N ALA A 15 1.76 -10.26 -22.78
CA ALA A 15 0.31 -10.08 -22.90
C ALA A 15 -0.45 -11.21 -22.20
N ARG A 16 0.01 -12.46 -22.33
CA ARG A 16 -0.57 -13.61 -21.62
C ARG A 16 -0.38 -13.51 -20.10
N ALA A 17 0.80 -13.06 -19.66
CA ALA A 17 1.09 -12.85 -18.24
C ALA A 17 0.18 -11.78 -17.66
N ARG A 18 0.02 -10.63 -18.32
CA ARG A 18 -0.90 -9.55 -17.91
C ARG A 18 -2.34 -10.04 -17.77
N LYS A 19 -2.86 -10.73 -18.80
CA LYS A 19 -4.22 -11.28 -18.76
C LYS A 19 -4.41 -12.30 -17.65
N ALA A 20 -3.40 -13.14 -17.39
CA ALA A 20 -3.44 -14.09 -16.29
C ALA A 20 -3.41 -13.37 -14.92
N GLN A 21 -2.65 -12.30 -14.80
CA GLN A 21 -2.61 -11.44 -13.60
C GLN A 21 -3.97 -10.75 -13.37
N GLU A 22 -4.54 -10.13 -14.38
CA GLU A 22 -5.87 -9.49 -14.30
C GLU A 22 -6.94 -10.49 -13.85
N THR A 23 -6.94 -11.69 -14.43
CA THR A 23 -7.85 -12.75 -14.03
C THR A 23 -7.63 -13.19 -12.58
N ALA A 24 -6.38 -13.29 -12.13
CA ALA A 24 -6.06 -13.64 -10.76
C ALA A 24 -6.49 -12.54 -9.78
N LEU A 25 -6.24 -11.28 -10.11
CA LEU A 25 -6.66 -10.13 -9.29
C LEU A 25 -8.19 -10.05 -9.17
N ALA A 26 -8.92 -10.26 -10.28
CA ALA A 26 -10.38 -10.32 -10.24
C ALA A 26 -10.91 -11.45 -9.36
N ALA A 27 -10.27 -12.61 -9.40
CA ALA A 27 -10.66 -13.76 -8.59
C ALA A 27 -10.45 -13.55 -7.08
N VAL A 28 -9.47 -12.74 -6.68
CA VAL A 28 -9.19 -12.44 -5.27
C VAL A 28 -9.82 -11.14 -4.79
N ALA A 29 -10.46 -10.37 -5.65
CA ALA A 29 -11.04 -9.07 -5.32
C ALA A 29 -12.01 -9.12 -4.11
N PRO A 30 -12.89 -10.12 -3.96
CA PRO A 30 -13.74 -10.23 -2.78
C PRO A 30 -12.96 -10.39 -1.47
N ALA A 31 -11.93 -11.22 -1.49
CA ALA A 31 -11.08 -11.47 -0.32
C ALA A 31 -10.22 -10.23 0.00
N ALA A 32 -9.71 -9.54 -1.01
CA ALA A 32 -8.99 -8.28 -0.83
C ALA A 32 -9.88 -7.20 -0.20
N ALA A 33 -11.12 -7.05 -0.69
CA ALA A 33 -12.08 -6.11 -0.12
C ALA A 33 -12.42 -6.43 1.35
N LEU A 34 -12.52 -7.70 1.71
CA LEU A 34 -12.69 -8.10 3.12
C LEU A 34 -11.47 -7.74 3.96
N CYS A 35 -10.25 -7.95 3.44
CA CYS A 35 -9.03 -7.58 4.13
C CYS A 35 -8.95 -6.06 4.37
N ASP A 36 -9.34 -5.24 3.38
CA ASP A 36 -9.44 -3.79 3.52
C ASP A 36 -10.40 -3.39 4.66
N LEU A 37 -11.60 -4.00 4.68
CA LEU A 37 -12.59 -3.75 5.73
C LEU A 37 -12.08 -4.13 7.12
N VAL A 38 -11.44 -5.30 7.25
CA VAL A 38 -10.86 -5.76 8.52
C VAL A 38 -9.75 -4.81 8.99
N THR A 39 -8.87 -4.41 8.08
CA THR A 39 -7.75 -3.52 8.40
C THR A 39 -8.26 -2.14 8.80
N ALA A 40 -9.17 -1.56 8.03
CA ALA A 40 -9.77 -0.25 8.33
C ALA A 40 -10.53 -0.25 9.67
N ALA A 41 -11.28 -1.30 9.97
CA ALA A 41 -11.99 -1.44 11.24
C ALA A 41 -11.02 -1.56 12.43
N ARG A 42 -9.95 -2.35 12.28
CA ARG A 42 -8.93 -2.48 13.33
C ARG A 42 -8.21 -1.17 13.63
N LEU A 43 -7.85 -0.43 12.59
CA LEU A 43 -7.22 0.89 12.75
C LEU A 43 -8.14 1.90 13.44
N ALA A 44 -9.45 1.78 13.23
CA ALA A 44 -10.45 2.63 13.89
C ALA A 44 -10.86 2.13 15.29
N GLY A 45 -10.36 0.98 15.75
CA GLY A 45 -10.85 0.35 17.00
C GLY A 45 -12.29 -0.16 16.90
N GLU A 46 -12.80 -0.35 15.69
CA GLU A 46 -14.16 -0.76 15.41
C GLU A 46 -14.26 -2.27 15.17
N LYS A 47 -15.46 -2.83 15.36
CA LYS A 47 -15.75 -4.20 14.93
C LYS A 47 -16.03 -4.24 13.44
N VAL A 48 -15.57 -5.31 12.78
CA VAL A 48 -15.90 -5.54 11.36
C VAL A 48 -17.40 -5.78 11.23
N SER A 49 -18.05 -5.00 10.37
CA SER A 49 -19.51 -5.04 10.15
C SER A 49 -19.96 -6.09 9.14
N VAL A 50 -19.06 -6.99 8.69
CA VAL A 50 -19.35 -8.02 7.69
C VAL A 50 -19.77 -9.31 8.38
N ASN A 51 -20.96 -9.83 8.05
CA ASN A 51 -21.40 -11.15 8.50
C ASN A 51 -20.77 -12.23 7.61
N LEU A 52 -19.75 -12.91 8.13
CA LEU A 52 -19.03 -13.96 7.42
C LEU A 52 -19.86 -15.24 7.19
N ASP A 53 -20.91 -15.48 7.98
CA ASP A 53 -21.81 -16.63 7.78
C ASP A 53 -22.57 -16.50 6.45
N LYS A 54 -22.67 -15.27 5.93
CA LYS A 54 -23.28 -14.97 4.63
C LYS A 54 -22.27 -14.69 3.53
N TRP A 55 -21.06 -15.20 3.67
CA TRP A 55 -19.96 -14.91 2.74
C TRP A 55 -20.33 -15.19 1.28
N GLU A 56 -20.93 -16.36 0.99
CA GLU A 56 -21.33 -16.74 -0.37
C GLU A 56 -22.35 -15.79 -1.01
N GLU A 57 -23.17 -15.12 -0.19
CA GLU A 57 -24.19 -14.17 -0.67
C GLU A 57 -23.62 -12.77 -0.93
N ILE A 58 -22.56 -12.39 -0.19
CA ILE A 58 -22.05 -11.00 -0.19
C ILE A 58 -20.75 -10.85 -0.97
N ARG A 59 -19.96 -11.90 -1.13
CA ARG A 59 -18.60 -11.84 -1.69
C ARG A 59 -18.52 -11.09 -3.02
N ASP A 60 -19.44 -11.37 -3.95
CA ASP A 60 -19.38 -10.78 -5.29
C ASP A 60 -19.84 -9.30 -5.32
N ARG A 61 -20.55 -8.85 -4.27
CA ARG A 61 -21.02 -7.48 -4.10
C ARG A 61 -20.11 -6.63 -3.23
N LEU A 62 -19.20 -7.26 -2.50
CA LEU A 62 -18.33 -6.58 -1.56
C LEU A 62 -17.33 -5.63 -2.25
N PRO A 63 -16.64 -6.04 -3.34
CA PRO A 63 -15.76 -5.13 -4.09
C PRO A 63 -16.54 -3.93 -4.62
N GLY A 64 -16.09 -2.71 -4.28
CA GLY A 64 -16.73 -1.47 -4.70
C GLY A 64 -18.05 -1.14 -3.98
N SER A 65 -18.44 -1.88 -2.94
CA SER A 65 -19.55 -1.50 -2.06
C SER A 65 -19.27 -0.17 -1.35
N LYS A 66 -20.30 0.42 -0.74
CA LYS A 66 -20.15 1.65 0.04
C LYS A 66 -19.16 1.45 1.21
N GLU A 67 -19.30 0.33 1.88
CA GLU A 67 -18.46 -0.06 3.01
C GLU A 67 -17.00 -0.25 2.59
N HIS A 68 -16.78 -0.93 1.45
CA HIS A 68 -15.44 -1.13 0.90
C HIS A 68 -14.78 0.18 0.48
N ARG A 69 -15.51 1.09 -0.18
CA ARG A 69 -14.99 2.42 -0.53
C ARG A 69 -14.62 3.22 0.72
N ALA A 70 -15.46 3.22 1.74
CA ALA A 70 -15.15 3.89 3.01
C ALA A 70 -13.92 3.30 3.70
N ALA A 71 -13.71 1.98 3.59
CA ALA A 71 -12.50 1.34 4.08
C ALA A 71 -11.27 1.78 3.28
N GLN A 72 -11.37 1.82 1.95
CA GLN A 72 -10.28 2.30 1.08
C GLN A 72 -9.92 3.76 1.38
N ASP A 73 -10.90 4.64 1.57
CA ASP A 73 -10.67 6.05 1.95
C ASP A 73 -9.92 6.16 3.29
N ARG A 74 -10.22 5.28 4.26
CA ARG A 74 -9.48 5.23 5.54
C ARG A 74 -8.05 4.71 5.38
N LEU A 75 -7.83 3.78 4.46
CA LEU A 75 -6.52 3.17 4.19
C LEU A 75 -5.67 3.99 3.21
N ASP A 76 -6.23 5.04 2.62
CA ASP A 76 -5.51 5.90 1.69
C ASP A 76 -4.25 6.51 2.34
N GLY A 77 -3.14 6.43 1.63
CA GLY A 77 -1.82 6.84 2.13
C GLY A 77 -1.13 5.86 3.10
N LEU A 78 -1.81 4.78 3.56
CA LEU A 78 -1.20 3.78 4.46
C LEU A 78 -0.56 2.61 3.73
N HIS A 79 -0.78 2.48 2.41
CA HIS A 79 -0.25 1.38 1.59
C HIS A 79 -0.51 0.00 2.20
N ALA A 80 -1.75 -0.26 2.63
CA ALA A 80 -2.14 -1.51 3.25
C ALA A 80 -1.75 -2.71 2.37
N PHE A 81 -1.06 -3.68 2.96
CA PHE A 81 -0.56 -4.86 2.27
C PHE A 81 -1.11 -6.13 2.89
N HIS A 82 -1.85 -6.89 2.09
CA HIS A 82 -2.53 -8.10 2.56
C HIS A 82 -1.73 -9.35 2.21
N PHE A 83 -0.97 -9.86 3.18
CA PHE A 83 -0.12 -11.05 3.00
C PHE A 83 -0.86 -12.27 2.43
N PRO A 84 -2.08 -12.63 2.86
CA PRO A 84 -2.79 -13.78 2.29
C PRO A 84 -3.14 -13.62 0.81
N ILE A 85 -3.33 -12.38 0.35
CA ILE A 85 -3.62 -12.08 -1.07
C ILE A 85 -2.32 -12.09 -1.90
N ALA A 86 -1.24 -11.52 -1.35
CA ALA A 86 0.04 -11.41 -2.04
C ALA A 86 0.79 -12.76 -2.10
N PHE A 87 0.64 -13.60 -1.08
CA PHE A 87 1.33 -14.90 -0.93
C PHE A 87 0.36 -16.03 -0.63
N PRO A 88 -0.61 -16.32 -1.53
CA PRO A 88 -1.63 -17.33 -1.28
C PRO A 88 -1.03 -18.73 -1.02
N GLU A 89 0.12 -19.04 -1.61
CA GLU A 89 0.84 -20.29 -1.38
C GLU A 89 1.29 -20.49 0.07
N GLY A 90 1.55 -19.41 0.78
CA GLY A 90 1.91 -19.45 2.20
C GLY A 90 0.70 -19.60 3.12
N PHE A 91 -0.46 -19.12 2.69
CA PHE A 91 -1.65 -19.02 3.56
C PHE A 91 -2.72 -20.07 3.25
N LEU A 92 -2.70 -20.69 2.04
CA LEU A 92 -3.65 -21.75 1.64
C LEU A 92 -3.13 -23.17 1.90
N ARG A 93 -2.07 -23.33 2.68
CA ARG A 93 -1.53 -24.63 3.11
C ARG A 93 -2.15 -25.04 4.44
N GLU A 94 -1.97 -26.32 4.83
CA GLU A 94 -2.50 -26.91 6.06
C GLU A 94 -2.10 -26.11 7.32
N ARG A 95 -0.86 -25.59 7.35
CA ARG A 95 -0.37 -24.65 8.37
C ARG A 95 -0.20 -23.27 7.74
N PRO A 96 -1.20 -22.37 7.84
CA PRO A 96 -1.16 -21.06 7.23
C PRO A 96 -0.07 -20.14 7.83
N GLY A 97 0.53 -19.34 6.99
CA GLY A 97 1.52 -18.33 7.39
C GLY A 97 2.94 -18.63 6.92
N PHE A 98 3.86 -17.76 7.32
CA PHE A 98 5.29 -17.92 7.05
C PHE A 98 5.95 -18.64 8.22
N ASP A 99 6.90 -19.53 7.92
CA ASP A 99 7.70 -20.18 8.95
C ASP A 99 8.77 -19.23 9.51
N VAL A 100 9.29 -18.35 8.64
CA VAL A 100 10.28 -17.32 8.97
C VAL A 100 10.01 -16.07 8.16
N ILE A 101 10.13 -14.90 8.80
CA ILE A 101 10.14 -13.61 8.13
C ILE A 101 11.52 -12.98 8.40
N VAL A 102 12.26 -12.68 7.34
CA VAL A 102 13.55 -12.00 7.41
C VAL A 102 13.40 -10.63 6.76
N GLY A 103 13.77 -9.59 7.48
CA GLY A 103 13.71 -8.22 7.00
C GLY A 103 14.84 -7.37 7.57
N ASN A 104 15.16 -6.31 6.86
CA ASN A 104 16.00 -5.24 7.38
C ASN A 104 15.13 -3.99 7.51
N PRO A 105 14.42 -3.80 8.64
CA PRO A 105 13.62 -2.61 8.83
C PRO A 105 14.51 -1.36 8.85
N PRO A 106 14.03 -0.24 8.32
CA PRO A 106 14.76 1.01 8.39
C PRO A 106 14.97 1.41 9.86
N TRP A 107 16.21 1.72 10.23
CA TRP A 107 16.58 2.17 11.58
C TRP A 107 16.27 3.65 11.83
N GLU A 108 15.92 4.38 10.78
CA GLU A 108 15.62 5.79 10.82
C GLU A 108 14.17 6.04 11.22
N LYS A 109 13.95 7.22 11.80
CA LYS A 109 12.59 7.67 12.15
C LYS A 109 11.75 7.70 10.89
N THR A 110 10.52 7.19 10.97
CA THR A 110 9.50 7.30 9.92
C THR A 110 9.08 8.77 9.78
N GLN A 111 9.89 9.56 9.09
CA GLN A 111 9.63 10.97 8.77
C GLN A 111 9.98 11.20 7.31
N VAL A 112 9.10 11.89 6.60
CA VAL A 112 9.45 12.37 5.25
C VAL A 112 10.43 13.51 5.44
N GLU A 113 11.70 13.28 5.08
CA GLU A 113 12.67 14.34 5.06
C GLU A 113 12.53 15.13 3.75
N GLU A 114 12.09 16.38 3.87
CA GLU A 114 11.88 17.26 2.72
C GLU A 114 13.12 17.29 1.80
N HIS A 115 14.32 17.25 2.40
CA HIS A 115 15.55 17.20 1.65
C HIS A 115 15.66 15.97 0.75
N GLU A 116 15.40 14.78 1.29
CA GLU A 116 15.44 13.53 0.54
C GLU A 116 14.35 13.50 -0.55
N PHE A 117 13.17 14.04 -0.27
CA PHE A 117 12.12 14.20 -1.27
C PHE A 117 12.59 15.05 -2.45
N TRP A 118 13.07 16.26 -2.20
CA TRP A 118 13.52 17.16 -3.27
C TRP A 118 14.76 16.63 -3.99
N ALA A 119 15.67 15.93 -3.30
CA ALA A 119 16.84 15.33 -3.90
C ALA A 119 16.51 14.21 -4.91
N ARG A 120 15.36 13.55 -4.77
CA ARG A 120 14.85 12.58 -5.76
C ARG A 120 14.41 13.25 -7.06
N HIS A 121 13.91 14.50 -6.97
CA HIS A 121 13.31 15.22 -8.08
C HIS A 121 14.19 16.31 -8.70
N LYS A 122 15.28 16.71 -8.04
CA LYS A 122 16.22 17.73 -8.50
C LYS A 122 17.65 17.19 -8.48
N PRO A 123 18.21 16.85 -9.63
CA PRO A 123 19.63 16.43 -9.72
C PRO A 123 20.56 17.48 -9.11
N GLY A 124 21.56 17.04 -8.36
CA GLY A 124 22.55 17.92 -7.72
C GLY A 124 22.13 18.46 -6.34
N LEU A 125 20.87 18.39 -5.96
CA LEU A 125 20.43 18.90 -4.65
C LEU A 125 20.98 18.09 -3.48
N ARG A 126 21.27 16.80 -3.70
CA ARG A 126 21.82 15.89 -2.69
C ARG A 126 23.19 16.36 -2.16
N SER A 127 24.01 16.98 -3.02
CA SER A 127 25.32 17.53 -2.67
C SER A 127 25.31 19.02 -2.30
N ALA A 128 24.15 19.67 -2.37
CA ALA A 128 24.02 21.07 -2.04
C ALA A 128 24.20 21.34 -0.54
N SER A 129 24.85 22.44 -0.19
CA SER A 129 24.96 22.90 1.19
C SER A 129 23.59 23.27 1.77
N GLN A 130 23.49 23.33 3.09
CA GLN A 130 22.25 23.71 3.77
C GLN A 130 21.74 25.09 3.30
N LEU A 131 22.64 26.06 3.17
CA LEU A 131 22.31 27.40 2.72
C LEU A 131 21.75 27.45 1.29
N GLU A 132 22.32 26.62 0.40
CA GLU A 132 21.82 26.49 -0.98
C GLU A 132 20.44 25.85 -1.01
N ARG A 133 20.19 24.83 -0.20
CA ARG A 133 18.88 24.17 -0.07
C ARG A 133 17.82 25.14 0.41
N GLU A 134 18.11 25.91 1.47
CA GLU A 134 17.19 26.92 2.02
C GLU A 134 16.79 27.98 0.99
N ARG A 135 17.71 28.32 0.07
CA ARG A 135 17.43 29.25 -1.04
C ARG A 135 16.61 28.60 -2.16
N LEU A 136 16.86 27.32 -2.43
CA LEU A 136 16.23 26.59 -3.55
C LEU A 136 14.80 26.12 -3.24
N TYR A 137 14.49 25.74 -2.00
CA TYR A 137 13.17 25.18 -1.65
C TYR A 137 12.00 26.12 -1.97
N PRO A 138 12.05 27.43 -1.65
CA PRO A 138 10.97 28.33 -2.03
C PRO A 138 10.78 28.44 -3.55
N ILE A 139 11.87 28.36 -4.30
CA ILE A 139 11.83 28.39 -5.77
C ILE A 139 11.19 27.11 -6.30
N LEU A 140 11.65 25.95 -5.84
CA LEU A 140 11.12 24.64 -6.25
C LEU A 140 9.64 24.49 -5.90
N ARG A 141 9.22 24.93 -4.72
CA ARG A 141 7.81 24.92 -4.31
C ARG A 141 6.94 25.78 -5.23
N ARG A 142 7.45 26.91 -5.71
CA ARG A 142 6.74 27.78 -6.66
C ARG A 142 6.70 27.20 -8.07
N GLU A 143 7.80 26.62 -8.54
CA GLU A 143 7.94 26.08 -9.90
C GLU A 143 7.27 24.73 -10.08
N ARG A 144 7.16 23.93 -9.02
CA ARG A 144 6.66 22.56 -9.06
C ARG A 144 5.55 22.31 -8.03
N PRO A 145 4.38 22.96 -8.19
CA PRO A 145 3.24 22.76 -7.31
C PRO A 145 2.70 21.32 -7.34
N ASP A 146 2.96 20.58 -8.42
CA ASP A 146 2.69 19.15 -8.53
C ASP A 146 3.48 18.34 -7.50
N LEU A 147 4.77 18.64 -7.34
CA LEU A 147 5.62 17.98 -6.36
C LEU A 147 5.31 18.41 -4.92
N VAL A 148 4.85 19.65 -4.72
CA VAL A 148 4.39 20.08 -3.39
C VAL A 148 3.22 19.24 -2.93
N LYS A 149 2.22 19.02 -3.78
CA LYS A 149 1.07 18.16 -3.48
C LYS A 149 1.50 16.71 -3.19
N LEU A 150 2.49 16.20 -3.91
CA LEU A 150 3.03 14.87 -3.67
C LEU A 150 3.74 14.79 -2.32
N LEU A 151 4.55 15.79 -1.98
CA LEU A 151 5.23 15.89 -0.68
C LEU A 151 4.20 15.94 0.46
N ASP A 152 3.18 16.79 0.34
CA ASP A 152 2.13 16.94 1.34
C ASP A 152 1.38 15.60 1.53
N SER A 153 1.11 14.88 0.44
CA SER A 153 0.49 13.55 0.49
C SER A 153 1.40 12.51 1.17
N GLU A 154 2.72 12.50 0.89
CA GLU A 154 3.67 11.63 1.57
C GLU A 154 3.75 11.94 3.08
N VAL A 155 3.77 13.22 3.46
CA VAL A 155 3.78 13.65 4.87
C VAL A 155 2.50 13.22 5.57
N GLU A 156 1.33 13.50 4.98
CA GLU A 156 0.04 13.11 5.54
C GLU A 156 -0.08 11.59 5.71
N GLY A 157 0.37 10.81 4.72
CA GLY A 157 0.42 9.34 4.79
C GLY A 157 1.30 8.84 5.94
N GLN A 158 2.46 9.46 6.15
CA GLN A 158 3.35 9.12 7.26
C GLN A 158 2.76 9.48 8.63
N GLU A 159 2.09 10.62 8.74
CA GLU A 159 1.40 11.02 9.97
C GLU A 159 0.24 10.07 10.30
N LYS A 160 -0.56 9.70 9.31
CA LYS A 160 -1.62 8.69 9.46
C LYS A 160 -1.05 7.34 9.92
N LEU A 161 0.04 6.88 9.30
CA LEU A 161 0.72 5.63 9.68
C LEU A 161 1.22 5.70 11.12
N ARG A 162 1.88 6.80 11.48
CA ARG A 162 2.38 7.02 12.85
C ARG A 162 1.23 7.02 13.86
N ALA A 163 0.15 7.73 13.58
CA ALA A 163 -1.03 7.76 14.45
C ALA A 163 -1.63 6.35 14.60
N ALA A 164 -1.75 5.58 13.52
CA ALA A 164 -2.24 4.22 13.54
C ALA A 164 -1.35 3.28 14.36
N LEU A 165 -0.03 3.42 14.27
CA LEU A 165 0.93 2.62 15.05
C LEU A 165 0.91 2.99 16.55
N MET A 166 0.72 4.26 16.89
CA MET A 166 0.70 4.74 18.26
C MET A 166 -0.61 4.46 18.98
N SER A 167 -1.74 4.41 18.28
CA SER A 167 -3.08 4.23 18.84
C SER A 167 -3.72 2.90 18.46
N GLY A 168 -3.11 2.14 17.56
CA GLY A 168 -3.64 0.89 17.05
C GLY A 168 -3.45 -0.31 17.97
N PRO A 169 -3.89 -1.50 17.53
CA PRO A 169 -3.83 -2.75 18.32
C PRO A 169 -2.42 -3.37 18.37
N TYR A 170 -1.40 -2.59 18.06
CA TYR A 170 -0.02 -3.05 18.09
C TYR A 170 0.59 -2.81 19.50
N PRO A 171 1.33 -3.79 20.04
CA PRO A 171 1.97 -3.64 21.33
C PRO A 171 3.09 -2.61 21.33
#